data_65171511895d27748984f38e3c6464fa
#
_entry.id   65171511895d27748984f38e3c6464fa
#
_cell.length_a   1.000
_cell.length_b   1.000
_cell.length_c   1.000
_cell.angle_alpha   90.00
_cell.angle_beta   90.00
_cell.angle_gamma   90.00
#
_symmetry.space_group_name_H-M   'P 1'
#
loop_
_entity.id
_entity.type
_entity.pdbx_description
1 polymer ?
#
loop_
_entity_poly.entity_id
_entity_poly.type
_entity_poly.pdbx_seq_one_letter_code
_entity_poly.pdbx_strand_id
1 'polypeptide(L)'
;MCGISGIYNLKRNDPISGEILDRMLEAIAHRGPDGKQVMVFDRIGLGFNRLSFLDLKGGMQPLLNEDRDVVMVCNGEIYNYRELREELMAKGHVFTTKTDVEVCLHLYEEVGEEFPKKLNG
;
A
#
# COMPACT_ATOMS: atom_id res chain seq x y z
N MET A 1 -8.91 -3.69 -11.62
CA MET A 1 -8.65 -3.60 -10.15
C MET A 1 -7.28 -4.19 -9.88
N CYS A 2 -6.48 -3.52 -9.06
CA CYS A 2 -5.13 -3.96 -8.71
C CYS A 2 -5.10 -5.36 -8.07
N GLY A 3 -3.94 -6.02 -8.12
CA GLY A 3 -3.69 -7.27 -7.42
C GLY A 3 -2.80 -7.02 -6.21
N ILE A 4 -3.11 -7.63 -5.08
CA ILE A 4 -2.29 -7.59 -3.89
C ILE A 4 -1.94 -9.00 -3.44
N SER A 5 -0.74 -9.18 -2.90
CA SER A 5 -0.30 -10.42 -2.28
C SER A 5 0.53 -10.13 -1.03
N GLY A 6 0.58 -11.08 -0.12
CA GLY A 6 1.39 -10.92 1.07
C GLY A 6 1.72 -12.24 1.74
N ILE A 7 2.83 -12.26 2.44
CA ILE A 7 3.29 -13.40 3.25
C ILE A 7 3.75 -12.85 4.60
N TYR A 8 3.35 -13.51 5.67
CA TYR A 8 3.86 -13.25 7.00
C TYR A 8 4.29 -14.56 7.69
N ASN A 9 5.56 -14.67 8.04
CA ASN A 9 6.10 -15.80 8.77
C ASN A 9 5.80 -15.68 10.27
N LEU A 10 4.78 -16.37 10.73
CA LEU A 10 4.36 -16.33 12.14
C LEU A 10 5.31 -17.10 13.07
N LYS A 11 5.87 -18.22 12.60
CA LYS A 11 6.60 -19.21 13.42
C LYS A 11 8.09 -19.33 13.11
N ARG A 12 8.57 -18.78 12.01
CA ARG A 12 9.96 -18.87 11.55
C ARG A 12 10.56 -17.48 11.48
N ASN A 13 11.86 -17.39 11.77
CA ASN A 13 12.65 -16.19 11.56
C ASN A 13 13.34 -16.19 10.19
N ASP A 14 12.94 -17.11 9.30
CA ASP A 14 13.47 -17.14 7.95
C ASP A 14 12.95 -15.94 7.14
N PRO A 15 13.82 -15.27 6.41
CA PRO A 15 13.40 -14.18 5.54
C PRO A 15 12.45 -14.67 4.44
N ILE A 16 11.52 -13.84 4.03
CA ILE A 16 10.62 -14.14 2.93
C ILE A 16 11.39 -14.09 1.60
N SER A 17 11.21 -15.10 0.76
CA SER A 17 11.72 -15.06 -0.61
C SER A 17 10.88 -14.16 -1.51
N GLY A 18 11.52 -13.17 -2.11
CA GLY A 18 10.89 -12.30 -3.11
C GLY A 18 10.37 -13.08 -4.34
N GLU A 19 11.03 -14.18 -4.72
CA GLU A 19 10.62 -15.04 -5.83
C GLU A 19 9.24 -15.66 -5.61
N ILE A 20 8.89 -16.01 -4.36
CA ILE A 20 7.57 -16.56 -4.05
C ILE A 20 6.51 -15.49 -4.27
N LEU A 21 6.77 -14.26 -3.80
CA LEU A 21 5.87 -13.13 -4.02
C LEU A 21 5.72 -12.79 -5.50
N ASP A 22 6.81 -12.82 -6.27
CA ASP A 22 6.78 -12.63 -7.71
C ASP A 22 5.87 -13.65 -8.39
N ARG A 23 5.99 -14.93 -8.05
CA ARG A 23 5.13 -15.99 -8.58
C ARG A 23 3.67 -15.82 -8.17
N MET A 24 3.39 -15.36 -6.95
CA MET A 24 2.03 -15.02 -6.52
C MET A 24 1.45 -13.89 -7.36
N LEU A 25 2.25 -12.85 -7.62
CA LEU A 25 1.82 -11.72 -8.47
C LEU A 25 1.63 -12.13 -9.94
N GLU A 26 2.45 -13.03 -10.47
CA GLU A 26 2.27 -13.58 -11.82
C GLU A 26 0.93 -14.32 -11.97
N ALA A 27 0.53 -15.08 -10.95
CA ALA A 27 -0.75 -15.78 -10.96
C ALA A 27 -1.97 -14.83 -11.05
N ILE A 28 -1.81 -13.59 -10.57
CA ILE A 28 -2.84 -12.55 -10.59
C ILE A 28 -2.50 -11.36 -11.49
N ALA A 29 -1.58 -11.53 -12.46
CA ALA A 29 -1.12 -10.44 -13.34
C ALA A 29 -2.24 -9.79 -14.16
N HIS A 30 -3.28 -10.56 -14.50
CA HIS A 30 -4.46 -10.06 -15.20
C HIS A 30 -5.22 -8.97 -14.43
N ARG A 31 -5.02 -8.84 -13.13
CA ARG A 31 -5.67 -7.80 -12.30
C ARG A 31 -5.00 -6.44 -12.44
N GLY A 32 -3.70 -6.39 -12.71
CA GLY A 32 -2.95 -5.14 -12.77
C GLY A 32 -1.75 -5.26 -13.72
N PRO A 33 -1.97 -5.06 -15.02
CA PRO A 33 -0.93 -5.25 -16.04
C PRO A 33 0.07 -4.08 -16.16
N ASP A 34 -0.18 -2.95 -15.48
CA ASP A 34 0.56 -1.70 -15.70
C ASP A 34 1.87 -1.62 -14.90
N GLY A 35 2.07 -2.52 -13.95
CA GLY A 35 3.30 -2.59 -13.17
C GLY A 35 3.23 -3.60 -12.04
N LYS A 36 4.39 -4.03 -11.58
CA LYS A 36 4.56 -5.00 -10.50
C LYS A 36 5.66 -4.52 -9.56
N GLN A 37 5.43 -4.65 -8.25
CA GLN A 37 6.45 -4.38 -7.24
C GLN A 37 6.32 -5.34 -6.06
N VAL A 38 7.46 -5.72 -5.50
CA VAL A 38 7.60 -6.55 -4.31
C VAL A 38 8.47 -5.82 -3.30
N MET A 39 8.07 -5.85 -2.03
CA MET A 39 8.91 -5.44 -0.90
C MET A 39 8.96 -6.55 0.14
N VAL A 40 10.14 -6.79 0.68
CA VAL A 40 10.39 -7.79 1.72
C VAL A 40 11.04 -7.12 2.93
N PHE A 41 10.46 -7.37 4.11
CA PHE A 41 10.93 -6.86 5.39
C PHE A 41 11.03 -8.05 6.33
N ASP A 42 12.21 -8.66 6.45
CA ASP A 42 12.46 -9.80 7.31
C ASP A 42 11.37 -10.89 7.19
N ARG A 43 10.37 -10.88 8.06
CA ARG A 43 9.29 -11.88 8.14
C ARG A 43 8.02 -11.51 7.38
N ILE A 44 7.99 -10.34 6.74
CA ILE A 44 6.84 -9.83 5.98
C ILE A 44 7.27 -9.57 4.56
N GLY A 45 6.47 -10.03 3.62
CA GLY A 45 6.62 -9.68 2.22
C GLY A 45 5.29 -9.23 1.64
N LEU A 46 5.30 -8.12 0.91
CA LEU A 46 4.14 -7.54 0.24
C LEU A 46 4.41 -7.42 -1.25
N GLY A 47 3.39 -7.70 -2.05
CA GLY A 47 3.43 -7.60 -3.50
C GLY A 47 2.21 -6.88 -4.06
N PHE A 48 2.42 -6.15 -5.15
CA PHE A 48 1.41 -5.34 -5.79
C PHE A 48 1.50 -5.42 -7.31
N ASN A 49 0.37 -5.71 -7.96
CA ASN A 49 0.14 -5.54 -9.39
C ASN A 49 -0.78 -4.35 -9.61
N ARG A 50 -0.32 -3.39 -10.40
CA ARG A 50 -1.00 -2.12 -10.59
C ARG A 50 -1.90 -2.13 -11.81
N LEU A 51 -3.13 -1.61 -11.63
CA LEU A 51 -3.98 -1.07 -12.69
C LEU A 51 -4.10 0.44 -12.44
N SER A 52 -3.54 1.24 -13.34
CA SER A 52 -3.36 2.68 -13.14
C SER A 52 -4.59 3.48 -13.53
N PHE A 53 -5.23 4.15 -12.57
CA PHE A 53 -6.31 5.12 -12.80
C PHE A 53 -5.92 6.53 -12.36
N LEU A 54 -5.38 6.66 -11.14
CA LEU A 54 -4.87 7.90 -10.57
C LEU A 54 -3.34 7.82 -10.52
N ASP A 55 -2.71 8.99 -10.62
CA ASP A 55 -1.26 9.12 -10.57
C ASP A 55 -0.53 8.15 -11.52
N LEU A 56 -0.76 8.30 -12.82
CA LEU A 56 -0.25 7.40 -13.86
C LEU A 56 1.27 7.19 -13.83
N LYS A 57 2.02 8.15 -13.29
CA LYS A 57 3.49 8.11 -13.21
C LYS A 57 4.02 7.68 -11.85
N GLY A 58 3.26 7.94 -10.79
CA GLY A 58 3.58 7.54 -9.42
C GLY A 58 2.61 6.49 -8.89
N GLY A 59 2.42 6.42 -7.57
CA GLY A 59 1.40 5.56 -6.94
C GLY A 59 1.66 4.07 -7.02
N MET A 60 2.89 3.64 -7.31
CA MET A 60 3.28 2.25 -7.18
C MET A 60 3.33 1.87 -5.71
N GLN A 61 2.77 0.72 -5.39
CA GLN A 61 2.75 0.17 -4.04
C GLN A 61 3.65 -1.08 -3.96
N PRO A 62 4.13 -1.48 -2.75
CA PRO A 62 3.76 -0.98 -1.41
C PRO A 62 4.20 0.46 -1.13
N LEU A 63 3.40 1.20 -0.34
CA LEU A 63 3.71 2.54 0.15
C LEU A 63 4.33 2.47 1.54
N LEU A 64 5.25 3.37 1.81
CA LEU A 64 5.89 3.55 3.13
C LEU A 64 5.59 4.95 3.66
N ASN A 65 5.39 5.05 4.98
CA ASN A 65 5.34 6.34 5.65
C ASN A 65 6.72 7.00 5.70
N GLU A 66 6.79 8.22 6.23
CA GLU A 66 8.02 9.03 6.30
C GLU A 66 9.13 8.33 7.05
N ASP A 67 8.81 7.70 8.18
CA ASP A 67 9.74 7.01 9.06
C ASP A 67 10.08 5.58 8.59
N ARG A 68 9.38 5.08 7.57
CA ARG A 68 9.56 3.77 6.96
C ARG A 68 9.30 2.59 7.91
N ASP A 69 8.48 2.79 8.93
CA ASP A 69 8.08 1.78 9.92
C ASP A 69 6.65 1.24 9.69
N VAL A 70 5.87 1.92 8.83
CA VAL A 70 4.57 1.43 8.34
C VAL A 70 4.63 1.21 6.84
N VAL A 71 4.17 0.04 6.40
CA VAL A 71 4.08 -0.32 4.98
C VAL A 71 2.66 -0.76 4.64
N MET A 72 2.17 -0.33 3.47
CA MET A 72 0.81 -0.62 3.06
C MET A 72 0.73 -1.05 1.59
N VAL A 73 -0.17 -1.99 1.31
CA VAL A 73 -0.76 -2.25 0.01
C VAL A 73 -2.27 -2.12 0.10
N CYS A 74 -2.87 -1.46 -0.86
CA CYS A 74 -4.31 -1.25 -0.89
C CYS A 74 -4.86 -1.39 -2.31
N ASN A 75 -5.96 -2.12 -2.45
CA ASN A 75 -6.76 -2.15 -3.66
C ASN A 75 -8.14 -1.60 -3.33
N GLY A 76 -8.36 -0.33 -3.55
CA GLY A 76 -9.59 0.38 -3.23
C GLY A 76 -9.60 1.78 -3.81
N GLU A 77 -10.66 2.52 -3.52
CA GLU A 77 -10.81 3.93 -3.83
C GLU A 77 -11.36 4.68 -2.62
N ILE A 78 -10.77 5.82 -2.29
CA ILE A 78 -11.16 6.65 -1.14
C ILE A 78 -11.72 7.97 -1.66
N TYR A 79 -13.02 8.15 -1.56
CA TYR A 79 -13.71 9.30 -2.15
C TYR A 79 -13.46 10.61 -1.42
N ASN A 80 -13.29 10.57 -0.10
CA ASN A 80 -12.99 11.74 0.73
C ASN A 80 -11.48 11.99 0.92
N TYR A 81 -10.63 11.45 0.05
CA TYR A 81 -9.17 11.53 0.20
C TYR A 81 -8.62 12.96 0.17
N ARG A 82 -9.27 13.88 -0.54
CA ARG A 82 -8.76 15.27 -0.66
C ARG A 82 -8.81 16.00 0.67
N GLU A 83 -9.94 15.91 1.36
CA GLU A 83 -10.15 16.51 2.69
C GLU A 83 -9.21 15.87 3.71
N LEU A 84 -9.14 14.55 3.72
CA LEU A 84 -8.24 13.81 4.60
C LEU A 84 -6.76 14.15 4.35
N ARG A 85 -6.37 14.31 3.09
CA ARG A 85 -5.00 14.70 2.71
C ARG A 85 -4.65 16.09 3.23
N GLU A 86 -5.54 17.06 3.09
CA GLU A 86 -5.33 18.42 3.61
C GLU A 86 -5.18 18.41 5.14
N GLU A 87 -6.03 17.69 5.85
CA GLU A 87 -5.93 17.52 7.31
C GLU A 87 -4.60 16.90 7.75
N LEU A 88 -4.19 15.83 7.07
CA LEU A 88 -2.95 15.10 7.40
C LEU A 88 -1.70 15.94 7.07
N MET A 89 -1.70 16.65 5.95
CA MET A 89 -0.62 17.58 5.62
C MET A 89 -0.51 18.72 6.63
N ALA A 90 -1.63 19.24 7.14
CA ALA A 90 -1.65 20.25 8.19
C ALA A 90 -1.08 19.74 9.52
N LYS A 91 -1.10 18.43 9.74
CA LYS A 91 -0.47 17.76 10.90
C LYS A 91 1.01 17.43 10.70
N GLY A 92 1.52 17.60 9.48
CA GLY A 92 2.94 17.41 9.16
C GLY A 92 3.26 16.16 8.35
N HIS A 93 2.26 15.36 7.96
CA HIS A 93 2.49 14.20 7.10
C HIS A 93 2.95 14.58 5.71
N VAL A 94 3.89 13.81 5.16
CA VAL A 94 4.50 14.03 3.85
C VAL A 94 4.04 12.97 2.87
N PHE A 95 3.20 13.37 1.93
CA PHE A 95 2.70 12.49 0.87
C PHE A 95 3.72 12.33 -0.25
N THR A 96 3.96 11.11 -0.68
CA THR A 96 4.91 10.73 -1.74
C THR A 96 4.23 10.51 -3.08
N THR A 97 2.94 10.22 -3.09
CA THR A 97 2.14 10.01 -4.29
C THR A 97 0.97 10.99 -4.39
N LYS A 98 0.24 10.91 -5.49
CA LYS A 98 -1.03 11.63 -5.69
C LYS A 98 -2.23 10.69 -5.65
N THR A 99 -2.03 9.44 -5.20
CA THR A 99 -3.12 8.48 -5.08
C THR A 99 -4.01 8.81 -3.88
N ASP A 100 -5.25 8.39 -3.99
CA ASP A 100 -6.26 8.52 -2.94
C ASP A 100 -5.97 7.60 -1.75
N VAL A 101 -5.44 6.40 -1.99
CA VAL A 101 -5.22 5.40 -0.94
C VAL A 101 -4.09 5.74 0.04
N GLU A 102 -3.18 6.65 -0.31
CA GLU A 102 -2.07 7.03 0.58
C GLU A 102 -2.57 7.67 1.90
N VAL A 103 -3.77 8.26 1.89
CA VAL A 103 -4.37 8.78 3.13
C VAL A 103 -4.60 7.69 4.19
N CYS A 104 -4.81 6.43 3.77
CA CYS A 104 -4.99 5.32 4.70
C CYS A 104 -3.72 5.06 5.53
N LEU A 105 -2.56 5.19 4.89
CA LEU A 105 -1.26 5.02 5.54
C LEU A 105 -1.07 6.02 6.68
N HIS A 106 -1.24 7.31 6.37
CA HIS A 106 -1.08 8.39 7.35
C HIS A 106 -2.20 8.45 8.39
N LEU A 107 -3.43 8.08 8.03
CA LEU A 107 -4.51 7.92 9.01
C LEU A 107 -4.22 6.80 10.02
N TYR A 108 -3.59 5.70 9.57
CA TYR A 108 -3.18 4.63 10.48
C TYR A 108 -2.16 5.13 11.52
N GLU A 109 -1.23 5.99 11.13
CA GLU A 109 -0.28 6.64 12.07
C GLU A 109 -1.00 7.49 13.12
N GLU A 110 -2.07 8.19 12.73
CA GLU A 110 -2.83 9.08 13.62
C GLU A 110 -3.76 8.33 14.59
N VAL A 111 -4.46 7.31 14.11
CA VAL A 111 -5.58 6.70 14.86
C VAL A 111 -5.53 5.17 14.91
N GLY A 112 -4.45 4.55 14.39
CA GLY A 112 -4.28 3.10 14.41
C GLY A 112 -5.41 2.36 13.67
N GLU A 113 -5.85 1.24 14.21
CA GLU A 113 -6.86 0.36 13.62
C GLU A 113 -8.24 1.01 13.43
N GLU A 114 -8.48 2.18 14.01
CA GLU A 114 -9.73 2.92 13.88
C GLU A 114 -9.83 3.73 12.56
N PHE A 115 -8.75 3.80 11.78
CA PHE A 115 -8.70 4.62 10.56
C PHE A 115 -9.81 4.31 9.55
N PRO A 116 -10.30 3.06 9.37
CA PRO A 116 -11.36 2.80 8.40
C PRO A 116 -12.67 3.55 8.69
N LYS A 117 -12.92 3.92 9.95
CA LYS A 117 -14.11 4.69 10.34
C LYS A 117 -14.12 6.11 9.78
N LYS A 118 -12.98 6.62 9.34
CA LYS A 118 -12.83 7.96 8.74
C LYS A 118 -12.94 7.95 7.22
N LEU A 119 -12.93 6.77 6.61
CA LEU A 119 -12.94 6.61 5.17
C LEU A 119 -14.36 6.58 4.61
N ASN A 120 -14.51 7.19 3.43
CA ASN A 120 -15.64 6.99 2.54
C ASN A 120 -15.08 6.41 1.23
N GLY A 121 -15.34 5.11 0.99
CA GLY A 121 -14.74 4.41 -0.13
C GLY A 121 -15.21 2.98 -0.24
#